data_1173a686ae159b55af5717cd47137796
#
_entry.id   1173a686ae159b55af5717cd47137796
#
_cell.length_a   1.000
_cell.length_b   1.000
_cell.length_c   1.000
_cell.angle_alpha   90.00
_cell.angle_beta   90.00
_cell.angle_gamma   90.00
#
_symmetry.space_group_name_H-M   'P 1'
#
loop_
_entity.id
_entity.type
_entity.pdbx_description
1 polymer ?
#
loop_
_entity_poly.entity_id
_entity_poly.type
_entity_poly.pdbx_seq_one_letter_code
_entity_poly.pdbx_strand_id
1 'polypeptide(L)'
;AGRRELEPAVLIVAPLSAHYATLLRGTVEAFLQDHEVFITDWSNARDVPVMEGRFDFHDYVDHVRDMLRQLGPRPHVVAVCQPGPAVLAAAALMAEDGEECRPGTMTIMGSPIDARLSPTVTNKLAEEKPFTWFKSTMIDTVPAPYPGMGRRVYPGFVQLYSFMSMNAEKHQDAHLRYLEDLMKGDGDAAEKHLEFYDEYLSVLDLTEEFYLQTIDIVFQQHLLARGLLEHRGQTVDLTAIKDIGLA
;
A
#
# COMPACT_ATOMS: atom_id res chain seq x y z
N ALA A 1 17.30 -6.19 38.06
CA ALA A 1 16.45 -6.23 36.91
C ALA A 1 16.54 -4.87 36.23
N GLY A 2 17.38 -4.75 35.19
CA GLY A 2 17.47 -3.54 34.37
C GLY A 2 16.13 -3.29 33.68
N ARG A 3 15.62 -2.05 33.67
CA ARG A 3 14.57 -1.61 32.80
C ARG A 3 15.07 -1.88 31.38
N ARG A 4 14.44 -2.80 30.64
CA ARG A 4 14.56 -2.82 29.16
C ARG A 4 14.13 -1.44 28.70
N GLU A 5 15.02 -0.69 28.06
CA GLU A 5 14.59 0.47 27.29
C GLU A 5 13.53 -0.06 26.31
N LEU A 6 12.36 0.62 26.26
CA LEU A 6 11.33 0.27 25.31
C LEU A 6 11.92 0.50 23.91
N GLU A 7 11.96 -0.54 23.11
CA GLU A 7 12.36 -0.44 21.72
C GLU A 7 11.40 0.53 21.01
N PRO A 8 11.90 1.41 20.11
CA PRO A 8 11.03 2.34 19.41
C PRO A 8 10.02 1.58 18.53
N ALA A 9 8.76 2.01 18.61
CA ALA A 9 7.68 1.42 17.81
C ALA A 9 7.78 1.90 16.36
N VAL A 10 7.68 0.98 15.39
CA VAL A 10 7.59 1.29 13.97
C VAL A 10 6.34 0.66 13.36
N LEU A 11 5.55 1.48 12.65
CA LEU A 11 4.45 1.04 11.82
C LEU A 11 4.91 0.93 10.37
N ILE A 12 4.91 -0.27 9.83
CA ILE A 12 5.10 -0.51 8.40
C ILE A 12 3.72 -0.50 7.74
N VAL A 13 3.47 0.50 6.90
CA VAL A 13 2.24 0.59 6.14
C VAL A 13 2.44 -0.15 4.82
N ALA A 14 1.90 -1.37 4.78
CA ALA A 14 1.97 -2.23 3.60
C ALA A 14 1.12 -1.67 2.45
N PRO A 15 1.55 -1.85 1.20
CA PRO A 15 0.77 -1.39 0.05
C PRO A 15 -0.59 -2.10 -0.02
N LEU A 16 -1.64 -1.30 -0.19
CA LEU A 16 -2.96 -1.80 -0.60
C LEU A 16 -3.02 -1.72 -2.14
N SER A 17 -2.26 -2.60 -2.79
CA SER A 17 -2.08 -2.65 -4.24
C SER A 17 -2.01 -4.09 -4.74
N ALA A 18 -2.98 -4.87 -4.37
CA ALA A 18 -3.21 -6.27 -4.67
C ALA A 18 -2.39 -7.31 -3.89
N HIS A 19 -1.21 -7.01 -3.37
CA HIS A 19 -0.43 -8.00 -2.60
C HIS A 19 -0.75 -7.96 -1.11
N TYR A 20 -0.61 -9.10 -0.44
CA TYR A 20 -0.71 -9.20 1.01
C TYR A 20 0.53 -8.63 1.70
N ALA A 21 0.38 -8.25 2.97
CA ALA A 21 1.47 -7.71 3.80
C ALA A 21 2.65 -8.68 3.96
N THR A 22 2.42 -9.98 3.82
CA THR A 22 3.43 -11.05 3.88
C THR A 22 4.57 -10.86 2.85
N LEU A 23 4.30 -10.16 1.74
CA LEU A 23 5.34 -9.78 0.77
C LEU A 23 6.46 -8.92 1.40
N LEU A 24 6.18 -8.23 2.51
CA LEU A 24 7.14 -7.40 3.24
C LEU A 24 7.84 -8.14 4.40
N ARG A 25 7.77 -9.48 4.47
CA ARG A 25 8.40 -10.29 5.53
C ARG A 25 9.86 -9.89 5.78
N GLY A 26 10.67 -9.80 4.73
CA GLY A 26 12.09 -9.42 4.86
C GLY A 26 12.29 -7.99 5.39
N THR A 27 11.38 -7.07 5.09
CA THR A 27 11.39 -5.72 5.66
C THR A 27 11.08 -5.75 7.15
N VAL A 28 10.07 -6.51 7.56
CA VAL A 28 9.71 -6.71 8.98
C VAL A 28 10.90 -7.33 9.75
N GLU A 29 11.50 -8.39 9.23
CA GLU A 29 12.65 -9.06 9.83
C GLU A 29 13.85 -8.11 10.02
N ALA A 30 14.08 -7.20 9.08
CA ALA A 30 15.14 -6.21 9.17
C ALA A 30 14.91 -5.22 10.33
N PHE A 31 13.68 -4.75 10.51
CA PHE A 31 13.33 -3.82 11.58
C PHE A 31 13.23 -4.47 12.97
N LEU A 32 12.86 -5.76 13.04
CA LEU A 32 12.73 -6.50 14.31
C LEU A 32 14.04 -6.60 15.12
N GLN A 33 15.18 -6.27 14.53
CA GLN A 33 16.46 -6.29 15.23
C GLN A 33 16.56 -5.19 16.30
N ASP A 34 15.93 -4.03 16.08
CA ASP A 34 16.08 -2.84 16.92
C ASP A 34 14.76 -2.12 17.23
N HIS A 35 13.61 -2.66 16.77
CA HIS A 35 12.31 -2.00 16.89
C HIS A 35 11.21 -2.98 17.32
N GLU A 36 10.20 -2.45 17.99
CA GLU A 36 8.89 -3.10 18.11
C GLU A 36 8.11 -2.84 16.81
N VAL A 37 7.89 -3.89 16.00
CA VAL A 37 7.37 -3.77 14.64
C VAL A 37 5.89 -4.09 14.57
N PHE A 38 5.14 -3.18 13.98
CA PHE A 38 3.74 -3.33 13.59
C PHE A 38 3.62 -3.22 12.08
N ILE A 39 2.75 -3.99 11.47
CA ILE A 39 2.49 -3.93 10.03
C ILE A 39 0.98 -3.92 9.78
N THR A 40 0.53 -3.12 8.81
CA THR A 40 -0.87 -3.13 8.41
C THR A 40 -1.21 -4.42 7.67
N ASP A 41 -2.31 -5.07 8.07
CA ASP A 41 -2.82 -6.27 7.43
C ASP A 41 -4.21 -5.97 6.82
N TRP A 42 -4.20 -5.66 5.52
CA TRP A 42 -5.40 -5.27 4.80
C TRP A 42 -6.23 -6.49 4.40
N SER A 43 -7.53 -6.43 4.69
CA SER A 43 -8.47 -7.48 4.31
C SER A 43 -8.76 -7.45 2.82
N ASN A 44 -8.91 -8.63 2.22
CA ASN A 44 -9.34 -8.76 0.85
C ASN A 44 -10.80 -8.30 0.68
N ALA A 45 -11.06 -7.34 -0.19
CA ALA A 45 -12.40 -6.76 -0.35
C ALA A 45 -13.46 -7.80 -0.74
N ARG A 46 -13.09 -8.88 -1.45
CA ARG A 46 -14.04 -9.96 -1.80
C ARG A 46 -14.50 -10.78 -0.59
N ASP A 47 -13.75 -10.73 0.52
CA ASP A 47 -14.04 -11.49 1.73
C ASP A 47 -14.79 -10.64 2.78
N VAL A 48 -14.97 -9.34 2.51
CA VAL A 48 -15.68 -8.40 3.39
C VAL A 48 -17.14 -8.24 2.94
N PRO A 49 -18.13 -8.64 3.75
CA PRO A 49 -19.55 -8.50 3.41
C PRO A 49 -19.92 -7.05 3.05
N VAL A 50 -20.83 -6.88 2.09
CA VAL A 50 -21.29 -5.52 1.66
C VAL A 50 -21.87 -4.73 2.82
N MET A 51 -22.47 -5.41 3.81
CA MET A 51 -23.07 -4.78 5.00
C MET A 51 -22.06 -4.10 5.92
N GLU A 52 -20.78 -4.47 5.86
CA GLU A 52 -19.68 -3.80 6.61
C GLU A 52 -19.38 -2.39 6.09
N GLY A 53 -20.05 -1.99 5.00
CA GLY A 53 -19.92 -0.68 4.43
C GLY A 53 -18.87 -0.58 3.31
N ARG A 54 -18.53 0.67 3.00
CA ARG A 54 -17.55 1.03 1.98
C ARG A 54 -16.20 1.30 2.62
N PHE A 55 -15.16 1.27 1.78
CA PHE A 55 -13.81 1.68 2.17
C PHE A 55 -13.21 2.48 1.02
N ASP A 56 -12.76 3.70 1.31
CA ASP A 56 -12.23 4.63 0.33
C ASP A 56 -10.85 5.20 0.74
N PHE A 57 -10.30 6.13 -0.05
CA PHE A 57 -9.00 6.73 0.23
C PHE A 57 -8.99 7.51 1.56
N HIS A 58 -10.10 8.14 1.91
CA HIS A 58 -10.20 8.88 3.17
C HIS A 58 -10.30 7.93 4.37
N ASP A 59 -11.02 6.81 4.22
CA ASP A 59 -11.04 5.75 5.24
C ASP A 59 -9.63 5.17 5.46
N TYR A 60 -8.86 5.01 4.38
CA TYR A 60 -7.45 4.58 4.49
C TYR A 60 -6.61 5.56 5.31
N VAL A 61 -6.73 6.88 5.05
CA VAL A 61 -6.04 7.92 5.83
C VAL A 61 -6.44 7.84 7.31
N ASP A 62 -7.74 7.70 7.60
CA ASP A 62 -8.24 7.60 8.97
C ASP A 62 -7.70 6.35 9.68
N HIS A 63 -7.67 5.19 9.01
CA HIS A 63 -7.07 3.97 9.57
C HIS A 63 -5.60 4.12 9.91
N VAL A 64 -4.82 4.79 9.05
CA VAL A 64 -3.41 5.09 9.36
C VAL A 64 -3.29 5.98 10.61
N ARG A 65 -4.13 7.02 10.73
CA ARG A 65 -4.18 7.88 11.94
C ARG A 65 -4.51 7.06 13.18
N ASP A 66 -5.51 6.19 13.10
CA ASP A 66 -5.95 5.38 14.23
C ASP A 66 -4.89 4.36 14.66
N MET A 67 -4.19 3.73 13.72
CA MET A 67 -3.08 2.84 14.02
C MET A 67 -1.94 3.59 14.71
N LEU A 68 -1.56 4.77 14.23
CA LEU A 68 -0.53 5.61 14.86
C LEU A 68 -0.93 6.03 16.28
N ARG A 69 -2.21 6.38 16.51
CA ARG A 69 -2.73 6.70 17.85
C ARG A 69 -2.61 5.53 18.83
N GLN A 70 -2.82 4.30 18.34
CA GLN A 70 -2.71 3.09 19.17
C GLN A 70 -1.27 2.79 19.58
N LEU A 71 -0.27 3.20 18.80
CA LEU A 71 1.14 2.99 19.10
C LEU A 71 1.70 3.96 20.14
N GLY A 72 0.95 5.02 20.46
CA GLY A 72 1.37 6.00 21.46
C GLY A 72 2.19 7.16 20.89
N PRO A 73 2.96 7.86 21.71
CA PRO A 73 3.60 9.11 21.29
C PRO A 73 4.80 8.86 20.37
N ARG A 74 4.84 9.62 19.26
CA ARG A 74 5.99 9.70 18.36
C ARG A 74 6.47 8.37 17.77
N PRO A 75 5.60 7.46 17.27
CA PRO A 75 6.03 6.23 16.61
C PRO A 75 6.79 6.56 15.32
N HIS A 76 7.58 5.62 14.82
CA HIS A 76 8.14 5.69 13.48
C HIS A 76 7.15 5.10 12.47
N VAL A 77 7.15 5.62 11.23
CA VAL A 77 6.32 5.05 10.16
C VAL A 77 7.14 4.82 8.90
N VAL A 78 6.91 3.67 8.28
CA VAL A 78 7.52 3.30 6.99
C VAL A 78 6.39 3.04 6.00
N ALA A 79 6.31 3.84 4.94
CA ALA A 79 5.35 3.67 3.87
C ALA A 79 6.05 3.07 2.64
N VAL A 80 5.64 1.87 2.26
CA VAL A 80 6.25 1.17 1.13
C VAL A 80 5.34 1.25 -0.10
N CYS A 81 5.78 1.92 -1.16
CA CYS A 81 5.09 2.04 -2.43
C CYS A 81 3.78 2.87 -2.33
N GLN A 82 2.63 2.30 -2.63
CA GLN A 82 1.32 2.95 -2.77
C GLN A 82 0.88 3.82 -1.55
N PRO A 83 1.09 3.46 -0.27
CA PRO A 83 0.55 4.19 0.87
C PRO A 83 1.16 5.57 1.13
N GLY A 84 2.28 5.92 0.49
CA GLY A 84 2.96 7.19 0.77
C GLY A 84 2.07 8.43 0.79
N PRO A 85 1.22 8.69 -0.22
CA PRO A 85 0.33 9.84 -0.22
C PRO A 85 -0.65 9.87 0.98
N ALA A 86 -1.21 8.71 1.35
CA ALA A 86 -2.12 8.61 2.49
C ALA A 86 -1.40 8.78 3.84
N VAL A 87 -0.19 8.22 3.98
CA VAL A 87 0.64 8.39 5.19
C VAL A 87 1.08 9.84 5.36
N LEU A 88 1.49 10.52 4.28
CA LEU A 88 1.80 11.95 4.33
C LEU A 88 0.58 12.78 4.71
N ALA A 89 -0.59 12.48 4.15
CA ALA A 89 -1.83 13.17 4.50
C ALA A 89 -2.18 12.94 5.99
N ALA A 90 -2.09 11.69 6.46
CA ALA A 90 -2.34 11.36 7.86
C ALA A 90 -1.39 12.11 8.80
N ALA A 91 -0.10 12.12 8.51
CA ALA A 91 0.91 12.80 9.31
C ALA A 91 0.73 14.34 9.33
N ALA A 92 0.36 14.93 8.18
CA ALA A 92 0.07 16.36 8.08
C ALA A 92 -1.13 16.76 8.94
N LEU A 93 -2.24 16.01 8.82
CA LEU A 93 -3.45 16.24 9.62
C LEU A 93 -3.17 16.09 11.11
N MET A 94 -2.47 15.03 11.53
CA MET A 94 -2.09 14.83 12.93
C MET A 94 -1.16 15.94 13.45
N ALA A 95 -0.26 16.45 12.63
CA ALA A 95 0.61 17.57 12.98
C ALA A 95 -0.16 18.90 13.12
N GLU A 96 -1.12 19.14 12.23
CA GLU A 96 -2.00 20.32 12.26
C GLU A 96 -2.92 20.29 13.50
N ASP A 97 -3.47 19.12 13.83
CA ASP A 97 -4.28 18.89 15.03
C ASP A 97 -3.45 18.90 16.33
N GLY A 98 -2.12 18.94 16.25
CA GLY A 98 -1.21 18.93 17.40
C GLY A 98 -1.19 17.59 18.16
N GLU A 99 -1.54 16.48 17.49
CA GLU A 99 -1.61 15.16 18.10
C GLU A 99 -0.23 14.69 18.60
N GLU A 100 -0.15 14.24 19.85
CA GLU A 100 1.10 13.70 20.42
C GLU A 100 1.53 12.38 19.75
N CYS A 101 0.55 11.64 19.20
CA CYS A 101 0.77 10.37 18.53
C CYS A 101 1.19 10.54 17.03
N ARG A 102 1.38 11.78 16.57
CA ARG A 102 1.94 11.99 15.23
C ARG A 102 3.31 11.34 15.09
N PRO A 103 3.70 10.89 13.90
CA PRO A 103 4.98 10.21 13.72
C PRO A 103 6.17 11.04 14.21
N GLY A 104 7.17 10.38 14.81
CA GLY A 104 8.48 10.98 15.09
C GLY A 104 9.32 11.09 13.83
N THR A 105 9.27 10.04 13.00
CA THR A 105 9.89 10.01 11.67
C THR A 105 9.01 9.28 10.68
N MET A 106 9.17 9.61 9.40
CA MET A 106 8.56 8.91 8.27
C MET A 106 9.63 8.52 7.27
N THR A 107 9.60 7.27 6.82
CA THR A 107 10.39 6.79 5.69
C THR A 107 9.45 6.41 4.56
N ILE A 108 9.62 7.03 3.39
CA ILE A 108 8.75 6.82 2.23
C ILE A 108 9.55 6.16 1.12
N MET A 109 9.21 4.91 0.80
CA MET A 109 9.97 4.06 -0.11
C MET A 109 9.21 3.84 -1.42
N GLY A 110 9.70 4.41 -2.54
CA GLY A 110 9.15 4.17 -3.87
C GLY A 110 7.68 4.55 -4.07
N SER A 111 7.22 5.60 -3.40
CA SER A 111 5.81 6.02 -3.36
C SER A 111 5.48 7.08 -4.42
N PRO A 112 4.26 7.07 -4.98
CA PRO A 112 3.82 8.04 -6.00
C PRO A 112 3.38 9.37 -5.35
N ILE A 113 4.32 10.13 -4.79
CA ILE A 113 4.01 11.42 -4.14
C ILE A 113 3.65 12.47 -5.18
N ASP A 114 4.48 12.59 -6.21
CA ASP A 114 4.18 13.37 -7.41
C ASP A 114 4.46 12.52 -8.65
N ALA A 115 3.44 11.86 -9.17
CA ALA A 115 3.55 10.94 -10.29
C ALA A 115 3.99 11.62 -11.61
N ARG A 116 3.97 12.97 -11.68
CA ARG A 116 4.39 13.74 -12.86
C ARG A 116 5.90 13.78 -13.02
N LEU A 117 6.68 13.65 -11.93
CA LEU A 117 8.13 13.86 -11.95
C LEU A 117 8.91 12.65 -12.51
N SER A 118 8.40 11.44 -12.35
CA SER A 118 9.03 10.22 -12.86
C SER A 118 7.96 9.21 -13.29
N PRO A 119 7.20 9.51 -14.36
CA PRO A 119 6.02 8.72 -14.73
C PRO A 119 6.39 7.32 -15.19
N THR A 120 5.79 6.33 -14.54
CA THR A 120 5.82 4.93 -14.97
C THR A 120 4.82 4.68 -16.11
N VAL A 121 4.82 3.47 -16.67
CA VAL A 121 3.82 3.07 -17.68
C VAL A 121 2.39 3.19 -17.15
N THR A 122 2.17 2.81 -15.88
CA THR A 122 0.86 2.90 -15.24
C THR A 122 0.43 4.36 -14.99
N ASN A 123 1.37 5.24 -14.67
CA ASN A 123 1.08 6.66 -14.51
C ASN A 123 0.63 7.28 -15.84
N LYS A 124 1.33 6.97 -16.93
CA LYS A 124 0.96 7.42 -18.28
C LYS A 124 -0.43 6.93 -18.68
N LEU A 125 -0.75 5.67 -18.39
CA LEU A 125 -2.09 5.13 -18.62
C LEU A 125 -3.16 5.90 -17.85
N ALA A 126 -2.86 6.27 -16.58
CA ALA A 126 -3.78 7.06 -15.76
C ALA A 126 -4.02 8.46 -16.32
N GLU A 127 -3.00 9.09 -16.92
CA GLU A 127 -3.12 10.39 -17.58
C GLU A 127 -3.85 10.31 -18.94
N GLU A 128 -3.61 9.24 -19.71
CA GLU A 128 -4.17 9.08 -21.06
C GLU A 128 -5.65 8.67 -21.07
N LYS A 129 -6.10 7.93 -20.07
CA LYS A 129 -7.47 7.41 -20.01
C LYS A 129 -8.36 8.30 -19.14
N PRO A 130 -9.62 8.57 -19.58
CA PRO A 130 -10.56 9.30 -18.75
C PRO A 130 -10.99 8.46 -17.54
N PHE A 131 -11.34 9.10 -16.43
CA PHE A 131 -11.81 8.45 -15.21
C PHE A 131 -12.91 7.40 -15.45
N THR A 132 -13.85 7.71 -16.35
CA THR A 132 -14.94 6.81 -16.72
C THR A 132 -14.47 5.50 -17.33
N TRP A 133 -13.31 5.50 -18.01
CA TRP A 133 -12.73 4.29 -18.57
C TRP A 133 -12.29 3.33 -17.44
N PHE A 134 -11.63 3.84 -16.40
CA PHE A 134 -11.25 3.01 -15.24
C PHE A 134 -12.47 2.39 -14.58
N LYS A 135 -13.51 3.19 -14.38
CA LYS A 135 -14.76 2.71 -13.78
C LYS A 135 -15.46 1.63 -14.60
N SER A 136 -15.46 1.74 -15.93
CA SER A 136 -16.15 0.80 -16.81
C SER A 136 -15.35 -0.44 -17.19
N THR A 137 -14.01 -0.35 -17.13
CA THR A 137 -13.11 -1.39 -17.65
C THR A 137 -12.43 -2.19 -16.55
N MET A 138 -12.11 -1.52 -15.43
CA MET A 138 -11.28 -2.11 -14.36
C MET A 138 -12.08 -2.63 -13.18
N ILE A 139 -13.36 -2.27 -13.07
CA ILE A 139 -14.19 -2.64 -11.92
C ILE A 139 -15.10 -3.80 -12.29
N ASP A 140 -15.14 -4.79 -11.39
CA ASP A 140 -16.01 -5.96 -11.51
C ASP A 140 -16.83 -6.15 -10.22
N THR A 141 -17.70 -7.14 -10.20
CA THR A 141 -18.55 -7.45 -9.06
C THR A 141 -18.16 -8.82 -8.47
N VAL A 142 -17.95 -8.86 -7.17
CA VAL A 142 -17.61 -10.10 -6.46
C VAL A 142 -18.73 -11.13 -6.65
N PRO A 143 -18.42 -12.32 -7.20
CA PRO A 143 -19.39 -13.38 -7.43
C PRO A 143 -19.69 -14.21 -6.16
N ALA A 144 -20.73 -15.04 -6.20
CA ALA A 144 -20.91 -16.10 -5.23
C ALA A 144 -19.79 -17.16 -5.40
N PRO A 145 -19.32 -17.84 -4.34
CA PRO A 145 -19.85 -17.84 -2.96
C PRO A 145 -19.06 -16.94 -1.98
N TYR A 146 -18.30 -15.97 -2.47
CA TYR A 146 -17.49 -15.12 -1.58
C TYR A 146 -18.34 -14.29 -0.62
N PRO A 147 -17.88 -14.04 0.63
CA PRO A 147 -18.62 -13.26 1.62
C PRO A 147 -18.98 -11.84 1.14
N GLY A 148 -18.12 -11.21 0.34
CA GLY A 148 -18.34 -9.90 -0.27
C GLY A 148 -19.19 -9.93 -1.54
N MET A 149 -19.94 -10.99 -1.82
CA MET A 149 -20.80 -11.10 -3.01
C MET A 149 -21.61 -9.82 -3.24
N GLY A 150 -21.56 -9.31 -4.46
CA GLY A 150 -22.21 -8.06 -4.87
C GLY A 150 -21.38 -6.79 -4.62
N ARG A 151 -20.25 -6.85 -3.91
CA ARG A 151 -19.33 -5.73 -3.75
C ARG A 151 -18.65 -5.43 -5.08
N ARG A 152 -18.55 -4.15 -5.40
CA ARG A 152 -17.79 -3.71 -6.55
C ARG A 152 -16.33 -3.56 -6.17
N VAL A 153 -15.45 -4.15 -6.97
CA VAL A 153 -14.03 -4.25 -6.68
C VAL A 153 -13.15 -4.02 -7.91
N TYR A 154 -11.94 -3.56 -7.67
CA TYR A 154 -10.83 -3.72 -8.62
C TYR A 154 -10.17 -5.06 -8.34
N PRO A 155 -10.29 -6.04 -9.25
CA PRO A 155 -9.78 -7.39 -8.99
C PRO A 155 -8.26 -7.44 -8.90
N GLY A 156 -7.73 -8.12 -7.89
CA GLY A 156 -6.29 -8.23 -7.65
C GLY A 156 -5.53 -8.87 -8.81
N PHE A 157 -6.14 -9.81 -9.53
CA PHE A 157 -5.51 -10.44 -10.70
C PHE A 157 -5.27 -9.47 -11.86
N VAL A 158 -6.08 -8.41 -12.00
CA VAL A 158 -5.87 -7.36 -13.02
C VAL A 158 -4.63 -6.55 -12.68
N GLN A 159 -4.45 -6.22 -11.39
CA GLN A 159 -3.26 -5.53 -10.91
C GLN A 159 -2.01 -6.41 -11.07
N LEU A 160 -2.11 -7.69 -10.73
CA LEU A 160 -1.03 -8.67 -10.90
C LEU A 160 -0.60 -8.77 -12.38
N TYR A 161 -1.57 -8.84 -13.30
CA TYR A 161 -1.27 -8.84 -14.73
C TYR A 161 -0.50 -7.58 -15.15
N SER A 162 -0.87 -6.42 -14.63
CA SER A 162 -0.17 -5.17 -14.89
C SER A 162 1.28 -5.22 -14.40
N PHE A 163 1.52 -5.71 -13.19
CA PHE A 163 2.87 -5.86 -12.64
C PHE A 163 3.73 -6.85 -13.43
N MET A 164 3.16 -8.00 -13.77
CA MET A 164 3.87 -9.00 -14.57
C MET A 164 4.21 -8.47 -15.98
N SER A 165 3.31 -7.72 -16.58
CA SER A 165 3.52 -7.13 -17.91
C SER A 165 4.65 -6.10 -17.94
N MET A 166 4.84 -5.33 -16.85
CA MET A 166 5.92 -4.35 -16.75
C MET A 166 7.32 -5.01 -16.67
N ASN A 167 7.40 -6.26 -16.22
CA ASN A 167 8.65 -6.99 -16.01
C ASN A 167 8.62 -8.40 -16.65
N ALA A 168 7.91 -8.57 -17.76
CA ALA A 168 7.65 -9.87 -18.37
C ALA A 168 8.94 -10.68 -18.64
N GLU A 169 9.99 -10.04 -19.16
CA GLU A 169 11.29 -10.69 -19.41
C GLU A 169 11.92 -11.22 -18.12
N LYS A 170 11.90 -10.43 -17.03
CA LYS A 170 12.46 -10.87 -15.74
C LYS A 170 11.70 -12.04 -15.14
N HIS A 171 10.37 -12.07 -15.28
CA HIS A 171 9.56 -13.21 -14.83
C HIS A 171 9.85 -14.45 -15.67
N GLN A 172 9.95 -14.30 -16.99
CA GLN A 172 10.33 -15.40 -17.88
C GLN A 172 11.72 -15.98 -17.53
N ASP A 173 12.72 -15.11 -17.35
CA ASP A 173 14.06 -15.51 -16.94
C ASP A 173 14.08 -16.22 -15.57
N ALA A 174 13.28 -15.75 -14.62
CA ALA A 174 13.16 -16.38 -13.31
C ALA A 174 12.59 -17.81 -13.42
N HIS A 175 11.56 -18.02 -14.23
CA HIS A 175 10.99 -19.35 -14.46
C HIS A 175 11.96 -20.27 -15.22
N LEU A 176 12.73 -19.75 -16.17
CA LEU A 176 13.76 -20.55 -16.85
C LEU A 176 14.87 -20.97 -15.88
N ARG A 177 15.34 -20.08 -15.01
CA ARG A 177 16.31 -20.43 -13.95
C ARG A 177 15.77 -21.49 -13.01
N TYR A 178 14.51 -21.38 -12.60
CA TYR A 178 13.86 -22.40 -11.77
C TYR A 178 13.93 -23.79 -12.41
N LEU A 179 13.66 -23.89 -13.72
CA LEU A 179 13.79 -25.15 -14.44
C LEU A 179 15.24 -25.67 -14.47
N GLU A 180 16.22 -24.75 -14.65
CA GLU A 180 17.64 -25.12 -14.58
C GLU A 180 18.05 -25.63 -13.19
N ASP A 181 17.57 -24.99 -12.12
CA ASP A 181 17.87 -25.36 -10.73
C ASP A 181 17.29 -26.74 -10.40
N LEU A 182 16.07 -27.03 -10.87
CA LEU A 182 15.49 -28.38 -10.79
C LEU A 182 16.32 -29.42 -11.54
N MET A 183 16.82 -29.09 -12.74
CA MET A 183 17.65 -30.00 -13.54
C MET A 183 19.02 -30.24 -12.90
N LYS A 184 19.57 -29.26 -12.18
CA LYS A 184 20.83 -29.36 -11.43
C LYS A 184 20.67 -30.07 -10.08
N GLY A 185 19.43 -30.27 -9.62
CA GLY A 185 19.12 -30.81 -8.29
C GLY A 185 19.33 -29.82 -7.16
N ASP A 186 19.33 -28.51 -7.45
CA ASP A 186 19.41 -27.43 -6.47
C ASP A 186 18.01 -27.20 -5.86
N GLY A 187 17.66 -28.00 -4.86
CA GLY A 187 16.36 -27.94 -4.20
C GLY A 187 16.13 -26.62 -3.45
N ASP A 188 17.18 -26.08 -2.83
CA ASP A 188 17.08 -24.83 -2.04
C ASP A 188 16.74 -23.61 -2.91
N ALA A 189 17.38 -23.52 -4.11
CA ALA A 189 17.08 -22.45 -5.07
C ALA A 189 15.66 -22.60 -5.64
N ALA A 190 15.25 -23.82 -5.94
CA ALA A 190 13.92 -24.12 -6.44
C ALA A 190 12.83 -23.79 -5.40
N GLU A 191 13.05 -24.12 -4.13
CA GLU A 191 12.12 -23.80 -3.03
C GLU A 191 11.94 -22.30 -2.84
N LYS A 192 13.01 -21.52 -2.82
CA LYS A 192 12.97 -20.06 -2.74
C LYS A 192 12.19 -19.43 -3.89
N HIS A 193 12.31 -19.99 -5.10
CA HIS A 193 11.52 -19.53 -6.24
C HIS A 193 10.03 -19.77 -6.03
N LEU A 194 9.64 -20.95 -5.54
CA LEU A 194 8.25 -21.29 -5.24
C LEU A 194 7.70 -20.39 -4.13
N GLU A 195 8.43 -20.23 -3.02
CA GLU A 195 8.03 -19.34 -1.92
C GLU A 195 7.76 -17.93 -2.40
N PHE A 196 8.68 -17.36 -3.22
CA PHE A 196 8.50 -16.03 -3.78
C PHE A 196 7.24 -15.93 -4.66
N TYR A 197 7.03 -16.90 -5.57
CA TYR A 197 5.88 -16.84 -6.48
C TYR A 197 4.56 -17.17 -5.80
N ASP A 198 4.55 -17.99 -4.77
CA ASP A 198 3.34 -18.24 -3.95
C ASP A 198 2.87 -16.92 -3.29
N GLU A 199 3.78 -16.14 -2.73
CA GLU A 199 3.48 -14.81 -2.19
C GLU A 199 3.09 -13.80 -3.28
N TYR A 200 3.87 -13.74 -4.37
CA TYR A 200 3.68 -12.78 -5.44
C TYR A 200 2.38 -13.01 -6.23
N LEU A 201 1.94 -14.25 -6.36
CA LEU A 201 0.68 -14.60 -7.04
C LEU A 201 -0.54 -14.53 -6.09
N SER A 202 -0.32 -14.47 -4.79
CA SER A 202 -1.37 -14.28 -3.80
C SER A 202 -1.80 -12.82 -3.80
N VAL A 203 -3.03 -12.57 -4.28
CA VAL A 203 -3.54 -11.19 -4.45
C VAL A 203 -4.90 -11.00 -3.80
N LEU A 204 -5.15 -9.78 -3.37
CA LEU A 204 -6.42 -9.31 -2.82
C LEU A 204 -7.10 -8.31 -3.77
N ASP A 205 -8.41 -8.29 -3.73
CA ASP A 205 -9.20 -7.29 -4.44
C ASP A 205 -9.28 -6.00 -3.62
N LEU A 206 -9.35 -4.86 -4.30
CA LEU A 206 -9.56 -3.54 -3.69
C LEU A 206 -11.02 -3.13 -3.86
N THR A 207 -11.55 -2.33 -2.95
CA THR A 207 -12.87 -1.72 -3.15
C THR A 207 -12.84 -0.76 -4.35
N GLU A 208 -13.96 -0.66 -5.09
CA GLU A 208 -14.11 0.29 -6.21
C GLU A 208 -13.76 1.71 -5.78
N GLU A 209 -14.24 2.12 -4.62
CA GLU A 209 -14.09 3.46 -4.08
C GLU A 209 -12.63 3.80 -3.82
N PHE A 210 -11.91 2.92 -3.15
CA PHE A 210 -10.48 3.12 -2.86
C PHE A 210 -9.65 3.19 -4.14
N TYR A 211 -9.86 2.24 -5.06
CA TYR A 211 -9.13 2.21 -6.32
C TYR A 211 -9.38 3.46 -7.16
N LEU A 212 -10.65 3.80 -7.39
CA LEU A 212 -11.01 4.94 -8.23
C LEU A 212 -10.57 6.27 -7.63
N GLN A 213 -10.70 6.45 -6.32
CA GLN A 213 -10.20 7.65 -5.65
C GLN A 213 -8.67 7.74 -5.72
N THR A 214 -7.96 6.62 -5.60
CA THR A 214 -6.50 6.62 -5.77
C THR A 214 -6.11 7.04 -7.19
N ILE A 215 -6.79 6.53 -8.22
CA ILE A 215 -6.57 6.97 -9.62
C ILE A 215 -6.79 8.48 -9.75
N ASP A 216 -7.91 8.98 -9.25
CA ASP A 216 -8.29 10.39 -9.37
C ASP A 216 -7.36 11.31 -8.57
N ILE A 217 -7.23 11.07 -7.28
CA ILE A 217 -6.51 11.94 -6.32
C ILE A 217 -5.00 11.94 -6.61
N VAL A 218 -4.42 10.73 -6.80
CA VAL A 218 -2.96 10.58 -6.86
C VAL A 218 -2.44 10.69 -8.30
N PHE A 219 -3.10 10.00 -9.25
CA PHE A 219 -2.53 9.82 -10.59
C PHE A 219 -3.11 10.75 -11.66
N GLN A 220 -4.33 11.29 -11.51
CA GLN A 220 -4.92 12.21 -12.47
C GLN A 220 -4.84 13.65 -12.00
N GLN A 221 -5.28 13.94 -10.78
CA GLN A 221 -5.33 15.30 -10.26
C GLN A 221 -4.09 15.71 -9.47
N HIS A 222 -3.30 14.75 -8.95
CA HIS A 222 -2.09 14.98 -8.13
C HIS A 222 -2.36 15.90 -6.94
N LEU A 223 -3.51 15.71 -6.27
CA LEU A 223 -4.04 16.68 -5.32
C LEU A 223 -3.11 16.93 -4.15
N LEU A 224 -2.46 15.89 -3.59
CA LEU A 224 -1.53 16.05 -2.48
C LEU A 224 -0.31 16.89 -2.88
N ALA A 225 0.34 16.55 -3.99
CA ALA A 225 1.53 17.26 -4.47
C ALA A 225 1.23 18.72 -4.88
N ARG A 226 -0.01 19.03 -5.22
CA ARG A 226 -0.48 20.37 -5.56
C ARG A 226 -0.98 21.19 -4.35
N GLY A 227 -1.03 20.56 -3.15
CA GLY A 227 -1.60 21.19 -1.95
C GLY A 227 -3.11 21.42 -2.04
N LEU A 228 -3.81 20.59 -2.81
CA LEU A 228 -5.25 20.67 -3.06
C LEU A 228 -6.02 19.47 -2.50
N LEU A 229 -5.35 18.57 -1.79
CA LEU A 229 -6.03 17.42 -1.18
C LEU A 229 -6.88 17.91 -0.01
N GLU A 230 -8.16 17.58 -0.06
CA GLU A 230 -9.08 17.73 1.07
C GLU A 230 -9.39 16.36 1.67
N HIS A 231 -9.28 16.25 2.99
CA HIS A 231 -9.68 15.08 3.76
C HIS A 231 -10.90 15.44 4.60
N ARG A 232 -12.06 14.88 4.27
CA ARG A 232 -13.35 15.12 4.97
C ARG A 232 -13.67 16.61 5.19
N GLY A 233 -13.33 17.46 4.21
CA GLY A 233 -13.57 18.90 4.25
C GLY A 233 -12.47 19.74 4.90
N GLN A 234 -11.38 19.11 5.36
CA GLN A 234 -10.16 19.80 5.84
C GLN A 234 -9.08 19.71 4.76
N THR A 235 -8.49 20.84 4.37
CA THR A 235 -7.34 20.86 3.45
C THR A 235 -6.13 20.25 4.13
N VAL A 236 -5.44 19.35 3.44
CA VAL A 236 -4.21 18.72 3.93
C VAL A 236 -3.03 19.67 3.67
N ASP A 237 -2.50 20.28 4.72
CA ASP A 237 -1.33 21.18 4.64
C ASP A 237 -0.04 20.42 4.99
N LEU A 238 0.73 20.04 3.96
CA LEU A 238 2.02 19.38 4.16
C LEU A 238 3.05 20.27 4.89
N THR A 239 2.86 21.60 4.92
CA THR A 239 3.75 22.51 5.66
C THR A 239 3.59 22.40 7.17
N ALA A 240 2.55 21.72 7.67
CA ALA A 240 2.39 21.38 9.08
C ALA A 240 3.43 20.36 9.57
N ILE A 241 4.03 19.57 8.66
CA ILE A 241 5.07 18.58 8.98
C ILE A 241 6.41 19.29 9.22
N LYS A 242 6.62 19.82 10.44
CA LYS A 242 7.81 20.60 10.79
C LYS A 242 8.77 19.86 11.70
N ASP A 243 8.25 18.99 12.56
CA ASP A 243 8.98 18.28 13.61
C ASP A 243 8.98 16.75 13.42
N ILE A 244 8.64 16.30 12.22
CA ILE A 244 8.65 14.90 11.79
C ILE A 244 9.86 14.73 10.86
N GLY A 245 10.80 13.84 11.20
CA GLY A 245 11.90 13.50 10.31
C GLY A 245 11.39 12.78 9.07
N LEU A 246 11.85 13.18 7.87
CA LEU A 246 11.45 12.59 6.60
C LEU A 246 12.67 12.01 5.85
N ALA A 247 12.56 10.74 5.40
CA ALA A 247 13.54 10.05 4.58
C ALA A 247 12.88 9.34 3.39
#